data_a32276cde203ba4778c6469964f435ba
#
_entry.id   a32276cde203ba4778c6469964f435ba
#
_cell.length_a   1.000
_cell.length_b   1.000
_cell.length_c   1.000
_cell.angle_alpha   90.00
_cell.angle_beta   90.00
_cell.angle_gamma   90.00
#
_symmetry.space_group_name_H-M   'P 1'
#
loop_
_entity.id
_entity.type
_entity.pdbx_description
1 polymer ?
#
loop_
_entity_poly.entity_id
_entity_poly.type
_entity_poly.pdbx_seq_one_letter_code
_entity_poly.pdbx_strand_id
1 'polypeptide(L)'
;MTNEDQGPILSPLCQSITRDGKTVRADIYEDGVEGWILEVVDEHNNSTVWDESFATDKAALEELFRTIEAEGIGSLIGAPPHGIH
;
A
#
# COMPACT_ATOMS: atom_id res chain seq x y z
N MET A 1 25.10 -11.20 11.72
CA MET A 1 24.73 -11.06 11.48
C MET A 1 24.31 -10.39 11.00
N THR A 2 24.08 -10.13 10.83
CA THR A 2 23.68 -9.41 10.49
C THR A 2 22.60 -9.24 9.95
N ASN A 3 21.99 -8.70 9.82
CA ASN A 3 20.85 -8.54 9.35
C ASN A 3 20.74 -7.80 8.28
N GLU A 4 21.48 -7.60 7.75
CA GLU A 4 21.48 -6.87 6.74
C GLU A 4 20.57 -7.21 5.75
N ASP A 5 20.05 -8.17 5.74
CA ASP A 5 19.17 -8.53 4.79
C ASP A 5 17.86 -8.17 5.04
N GLN A 6 17.54 -7.33 5.97
CA GLN A 6 16.29 -7.12 6.23
C GLN A 6 15.61 -6.30 5.39
N GLY A 7 15.63 -5.86 4.46
CA GLY A 7 14.81 -5.04 3.67
C GLY A 7 14.23 -3.87 4.40
N PRO A 8 13.22 -3.23 3.83
CA PRO A 8 12.62 -2.05 4.45
C PRO A 8 11.98 -2.36 5.78
N ILE A 9 11.95 -1.39 6.66
CA ILE A 9 11.28 -1.52 7.93
C ILE A 9 9.81 -1.29 7.71
N LEU A 10 9.00 -2.30 8.02
CA LEU A 10 7.57 -2.22 7.82
C LEU A 10 6.87 -1.67 9.04
N SER A 11 5.86 -0.87 8.82
CA SER A 11 5.03 -0.37 9.90
C SER A 11 4.15 -1.46 10.45
N PRO A 12 3.86 -1.45 11.74
CA PRO A 12 2.87 -2.37 12.28
C PRO A 12 1.47 -2.06 11.78
N LEU A 13 1.29 -0.97 11.05
CA LEU A 13 -0.02 -0.62 10.49
C LEU A 13 -0.31 -1.28 9.16
N CYS A 14 0.64 -2.03 8.61
CA CYS A 14 0.39 -2.79 7.38
C CYS A 14 -0.78 -3.73 7.60
N GLN A 15 -1.71 -3.76 6.65
CA GLN A 15 -2.92 -4.55 6.86
C GLN A 15 -3.65 -4.77 5.55
N SER A 16 -4.57 -5.71 5.57
CA SER A 16 -5.46 -5.92 4.43
C SER A 16 -6.75 -5.16 4.67
N ILE A 17 -7.33 -4.62 3.62
CA ILE A 17 -8.55 -3.85 3.70
C ILE A 17 -9.53 -4.41 2.70
N THR A 18 -10.74 -4.72 3.14
CA THR A 18 -11.78 -5.26 2.29
C THR A 18 -12.96 -4.32 2.26
N ARG A 19 -13.42 -3.97 1.06
CA ARG A 19 -14.61 -3.16 0.87
C ARG A 19 -15.33 -3.68 -0.37
N ASP A 20 -16.63 -3.80 -0.29
CA ASP A 20 -17.45 -4.22 -1.43
C ASP A 20 -16.96 -5.54 -2.02
N GLY A 21 -16.51 -6.43 -1.17
CA GLY A 21 -16.06 -7.74 -1.61
C GLY A 21 -14.69 -7.76 -2.25
N LYS A 22 -13.98 -6.64 -2.24
CA LYS A 22 -12.66 -6.56 -2.84
C LYS A 22 -11.62 -6.31 -1.76
N THR A 23 -10.46 -6.89 -1.91
CA THR A 23 -9.40 -6.79 -0.90
C THR A 23 -8.12 -6.26 -1.50
N VAL A 24 -7.48 -5.35 -0.78
CA VAL A 24 -6.15 -4.89 -1.13
C VAL A 24 -5.29 -4.99 0.12
N ARG A 25 -3.98 -5.05 -0.06
CA ARG A 25 -3.08 -5.07 1.07
C ARG A 25 -2.30 -3.80 1.10
N ALA A 26 -2.29 -3.14 2.23
CA ALA A 26 -1.55 -1.91 2.42
C ALA A 26 -0.20 -2.23 3.05
N ASP A 27 0.87 -1.85 2.38
CA ASP A 27 2.21 -2.00 2.90
C ASP A 27 2.74 -0.59 3.13
N ILE A 28 3.19 -0.31 4.32
CA ILE A 28 3.72 0.99 4.69
C ILE A 28 5.11 0.74 5.24
N TYR A 29 6.12 1.35 4.64
CA TYR A 29 7.48 1.07 5.05
C TYR A 29 8.32 2.33 4.97
N GLU A 30 9.40 2.35 5.72
CA GLU A 30 10.25 3.52 5.78
C GLU A 30 10.98 3.72 4.47
N ASP A 31 11.16 4.98 4.09
CA ASP A 31 11.82 5.30 2.84
C ASP A 31 13.33 5.44 3.00
N GLY A 32 13.83 5.30 4.21
CA GLY A 32 15.26 5.37 4.44
C GLY A 32 15.76 6.73 4.85
N VAL A 33 14.88 7.75 4.80
CA VAL A 33 15.28 9.11 5.18
C VAL A 33 14.30 9.78 6.08
N GLU A 34 13.48 9.30 6.72
CA GLU A 34 12.57 9.92 7.67
C GLU A 34 11.16 9.97 7.20
N GLY A 35 10.82 9.27 6.17
CA GLY A 35 9.45 9.25 5.70
C GLY A 35 8.96 7.84 5.57
N TRP A 36 7.70 7.72 5.17
CA TRP A 36 7.06 6.43 5.00
C TRP A 36 6.45 6.36 3.62
N ILE A 37 6.59 5.21 2.98
CA ILE A 37 6.06 4.97 1.66
C ILE A 37 4.80 4.14 1.79
N LEU A 38 3.78 4.48 1.02
CA LEU A 38 2.55 3.73 0.99
C LEU A 38 2.46 2.98 -0.33
N GLU A 39 2.30 1.68 -0.22
CA GLU A 39 2.11 0.83 -1.39
C GLU A 39 0.89 -0.03 -1.16
N VAL A 40 0.06 -0.18 -2.18
CA VAL A 40 -1.13 -1.01 -2.08
C VAL A 40 -1.06 -2.07 -3.16
N VAL A 41 -1.24 -3.32 -2.77
CA VAL A 41 -1.16 -4.45 -3.69
C VAL A 41 -2.54 -5.08 -3.77
N ASP A 42 -3.06 -5.25 -4.98
CA ASP A 42 -4.39 -5.82 -5.14
C ASP A 42 -4.32 -7.34 -5.28
N GLU A 43 -5.47 -7.95 -5.54
CA GLU A 43 -5.56 -9.39 -5.61
C GLU A 43 -4.87 -9.96 -6.83
N HIS A 44 -4.53 -9.14 -7.79
CA HIS A 44 -3.87 -9.59 -9.00
C HIS A 44 -2.38 -9.25 -8.97
N ASN A 45 -1.87 -8.86 -7.81
CA ASN A 45 -0.47 -8.49 -7.63
C ASN A 45 -0.09 -7.20 -8.36
N ASN A 46 -1.06 -6.37 -8.69
CA ASN A 46 -0.75 -5.04 -9.19
C ASN A 46 -0.49 -4.14 -8.01
N SER A 47 0.55 -3.34 -8.07
CA SER A 47 0.84 -2.46 -6.96
C SER A 47 0.73 -1.01 -7.37
N THR A 48 0.27 -0.19 -6.45
CA THR A 48 0.17 1.24 -6.60
C THR A 48 1.02 1.85 -5.50
N VAL A 49 1.97 2.68 -5.87
CA VAL A 49 2.84 3.32 -4.89
C VAL A 49 2.61 4.81 -5.00
N TRP A 50 2.34 5.46 -3.86
CA TRP A 50 2.19 6.91 -3.86
C TRP A 50 3.52 7.56 -4.13
N ASP A 51 3.52 8.63 -4.93
CA ASP A 51 4.76 9.29 -5.31
C ASP A 51 5.42 10.02 -4.17
N GLU A 52 4.67 10.40 -3.18
CA GLU A 52 5.24 11.18 -2.09
C GLU A 52 5.38 10.35 -0.85
N SER A 53 6.31 10.69 -0.01
CA SER A 53 6.46 10.06 1.29
C SER A 53 5.57 10.76 2.31
N PHE A 54 5.23 10.06 3.35
CA PHE A 54 4.40 10.61 4.42
C PHE A 54 5.24 10.79 5.67
N ALA A 55 4.94 11.79 6.45
CA ALA A 55 5.72 12.07 7.65
C ALA A 55 5.61 10.96 8.69
N THR A 56 4.48 10.26 8.73
CA THR A 56 4.28 9.17 9.67
C THR A 56 3.57 8.03 8.95
N ASP A 57 3.68 6.84 9.50
CA ASP A 57 2.97 5.70 8.95
C ASP A 57 1.48 5.88 9.11
N LYS A 58 1.05 6.55 10.19
CA LYS A 58 -0.35 6.79 10.38
C LYS A 58 -0.90 7.72 9.30
N ALA A 59 -0.14 8.73 8.91
CA ALA A 59 -0.57 9.63 7.85
C ALA A 59 -0.71 8.87 6.53
N ALA A 60 0.18 7.91 6.27
CA ALA A 60 0.07 7.11 5.07
C ALA A 60 -1.21 6.29 5.08
N LEU A 61 -1.52 5.68 6.21
CA LEU A 61 -2.73 4.87 6.30
C LEU A 61 -3.98 5.74 6.17
N GLU A 62 -3.95 6.93 6.73
CA GLU A 62 -5.09 7.83 6.62
C GLU A 62 -5.32 8.25 5.17
N GLU A 63 -4.25 8.46 4.42
CA GLU A 63 -4.38 8.79 3.02
C GLU A 63 -5.04 7.64 2.26
N LEU A 64 -4.69 6.41 2.59
CA LEU A 64 -5.29 5.27 1.93
C LEU A 64 -6.78 5.21 2.20
N PHE A 65 -7.19 5.36 3.46
CA PHE A 65 -8.60 5.33 3.78
C PHE A 65 -9.35 6.48 3.11
N ARG A 66 -8.72 7.65 3.04
CA ARG A 66 -9.36 8.78 2.39
C ARG A 66 -9.56 8.49 0.90
N THR A 67 -8.59 7.87 0.26
CA THR A 67 -8.70 7.52 -1.14
C THR A 67 -9.81 6.50 -1.36
N ILE A 68 -9.89 5.50 -0.49
CA ILE A 68 -10.93 4.50 -0.63
C ILE A 68 -12.30 5.12 -0.47
N GLU A 69 -12.46 6.05 0.46
CA GLU A 69 -13.75 6.67 0.67
C GLU A 69 -14.12 7.64 -0.46
N ALA A 70 -13.14 8.30 -1.02
CA ALA A 70 -13.41 9.27 -2.06
C ALA A 70 -13.60 8.63 -3.42
N GLU A 71 -12.83 7.59 -3.71
CA GLU A 71 -12.81 7.03 -5.05
C GLU A 71 -13.23 5.57 -5.10
N GLY A 72 -13.40 4.93 -3.98
CA GLY A 72 -13.76 3.52 -3.94
C GLY A 72 -12.53 2.63 -4.02
N ILE A 73 -12.62 1.45 -3.44
CA ILE A 73 -11.49 0.54 -3.41
C ILE A 73 -11.17 0.05 -4.82
N GLY A 74 -12.13 0.06 -5.72
CA GLY A 74 -11.88 -0.37 -7.08
C GLY A 74 -10.85 0.47 -7.80
N SER A 75 -10.67 1.73 -7.38
CA SER A 75 -9.67 2.57 -8.01
C SER A 75 -8.26 2.07 -7.74
N LEU A 76 -8.10 1.20 -6.73
CA LEU A 76 -6.81 0.67 -6.37
C LEU A 76 -6.60 -0.74 -6.91
N ILE A 77 -7.54 -1.24 -7.68
CA ILE A 77 -7.45 -2.59 -8.22
C ILE A 77 -7.25 -2.49 -9.71
N GLY A 78 -6.16 -3.04 -10.17
CA GLY A 78 -5.85 -2.99 -11.58
C GLY A 78 -6.46 -4.16 -12.33
N ALA A 79 -6.21 -4.20 -13.61
CA ALA A 79 -6.72 -5.29 -14.44
C ALA A 79 -6.02 -6.58 -14.06
N PRO A 80 -6.64 -7.72 -14.32
CA PRO A 80 -5.97 -8.99 -14.09
C PRO A 80 -4.70 -9.07 -14.92
N PRO A 81 -3.73 -9.84 -14.50
CA PRO A 81 -2.44 -9.88 -15.16
C PRO A 81 -2.49 -10.27 -16.60
N HIS A 82 -3.50 -11.00 -17.05
CA HIS A 82 -3.56 -11.26 -18.37
C HIS A 82 -4.61 -10.74 -18.96
N GLY A 83 -4.83 -9.74 -18.78
CA GLY A 83 -5.85 -9.13 -19.37
C GLY A 83 -5.92 -9.41 -20.74
N ILE A 84 -5.83 -9.68 -21.28
CA ILE A 84 -6.02 -9.82 -22.23
C ILE A 84 -6.16 -9.77 -23.09
N HIS A 85 -6.05 -9.77 -23.28
CA HIS A 85 -6.08 -9.73 -24.04
C HIS A 85 -6.19 -9.71 -24.60
#